data_dbc6a5f4a72627c066307203fe4ee2bf
#
_entry.id   dbc6a5f4a72627c066307203fe4ee2bf
#
_cell.length_a   1.000
_cell.length_b   1.000
_cell.length_c   1.000
_cell.angle_alpha   90.00
_cell.angle_beta   90.00
_cell.angle_gamma   90.00
#
_symmetry.space_group_name_H-M   'P 1'
#
loop_
_entity.id
_entity.type
_entity.pdbx_description
1 polymer ?
#
loop_
_entity_poly.entity_id
_entity_poly.type
_entity_poly.pdbx_seq_one_letter_code
_entity_poly.pdbx_strand_id
1 'polypeptide(L)'
;MLSVKAMETQDTSFFDLGDNTALVCVDHQQYQKMVVPQLIDMTYKVHLGLFEEDVVLKLKTYSYNVVVVYENFKGSKPQNNPILRELIKHPGAERRQHFVVLLSHSFATNDAMSAFVHSVDQIVNIADLANFKPVLRRGVAQYRELYSSFNETLKSVQAI
;
A
#
# COMPACT_ATOMS: atom_id res chain seq x y z
N MET A 1 -19.15 14.69 -5.28
CA MET A 1 -19.57 15.02 -3.92
C MET A 1 -19.92 13.80 -3.11
N LEU A 2 -20.75 12.90 -3.63
CA LEU A 2 -21.05 11.63 -2.94
C LEU A 2 -19.83 10.79 -2.66
N SER A 3 -18.84 10.80 -3.56
CA SER A 3 -17.60 10.02 -3.41
C SER A 3 -16.73 10.51 -2.25
N VAL A 4 -16.62 11.82 -2.03
CA VAL A 4 -15.84 12.40 -0.93
C VAL A 4 -16.45 12.04 0.42
N LYS A 5 -17.77 12.14 0.52
CA LYS A 5 -18.50 11.81 1.74
C LYS A 5 -18.43 10.31 2.05
N ALA A 6 -18.49 9.46 1.03
CA ALA A 6 -18.32 8.03 1.19
C ALA A 6 -16.91 7.66 1.64
N MET A 7 -15.89 8.34 1.11
CA MET A 7 -14.49 8.16 1.53
C MET A 7 -14.28 8.59 2.98
N GLU A 8 -14.82 9.72 3.39
CA GLU A 8 -14.76 10.18 4.77
C GLU A 8 -15.43 9.20 5.73
N THR A 9 -16.58 8.65 5.34
CA THR A 9 -17.29 7.65 6.13
C THR A 9 -16.45 6.38 6.27
N GLN A 10 -15.78 5.94 5.22
CA GLN A 10 -14.90 4.77 5.28
C GLN A 10 -13.67 5.01 6.14
N ASP A 11 -13.09 6.22 6.07
CA ASP A 11 -11.91 6.57 6.86
C ASP A 11 -12.19 6.55 8.37
N THR A 12 -13.43 6.69 8.78
CA THR A 12 -13.83 6.62 10.20
C THR A 12 -14.33 5.24 10.62
N SER A 13 -14.45 4.29 9.70
CA SER A 13 -14.93 2.94 10.01
C SER A 13 -13.88 2.13 10.75
N PHE A 14 -14.34 1.29 11.67
CA PHE A 14 -13.47 0.34 12.35
C PHE A 14 -13.26 -0.89 11.46
N PHE A 15 -12.09 -1.50 11.59
CA PHE A 15 -11.80 -2.75 10.93
C PHE A 15 -12.19 -3.93 11.81
N ASP A 16 -12.90 -4.89 11.23
CA ASP A 16 -13.22 -6.15 11.87
C ASP A 16 -12.08 -7.15 11.66
N LEU A 17 -12.04 -8.15 12.53
CA LEU A 17 -11.06 -9.22 12.40
C LEU A 17 -11.27 -9.96 11.05
N GLY A 18 -10.21 -10.10 10.28
CA GLY A 18 -10.26 -10.75 8.98
C GLY A 18 -10.55 -9.83 7.80
N ASP A 19 -10.79 -8.54 8.03
CA ASP A 19 -10.95 -7.59 6.94
C ASP A 19 -9.68 -7.45 6.12
N ASN A 20 -9.84 -7.30 4.81
CA ASN A 20 -8.77 -6.81 3.95
C ASN A 20 -8.71 -5.29 4.07
N THR A 21 -7.54 -4.77 4.41
CA THR A 21 -7.37 -3.37 4.79
C THR A 21 -6.33 -2.68 3.93
N ALA A 22 -6.60 -1.44 3.56
CA ALA A 22 -5.67 -0.64 2.76
C ALA A 22 -5.57 0.78 3.32
N LEU A 23 -4.34 1.33 3.31
CA LEU A 23 -4.07 2.72 3.59
C LEU A 23 -3.62 3.40 2.31
N VAL A 24 -4.31 4.46 1.90
CA VAL A 24 -4.00 5.19 0.67
C VAL A 24 -3.41 6.54 1.03
N CYS A 25 -2.09 6.66 0.79
CA CYS A 25 -1.32 7.88 1.05
C CYS A 25 -1.09 8.61 -0.28
N VAL A 26 -2.18 9.09 -0.86
CA VAL A 26 -2.21 9.76 -2.16
C VAL A 26 -2.97 11.07 -1.98
N ASP A 27 -2.23 12.17 -1.94
CA ASP A 27 -2.80 13.50 -1.76
C ASP A 27 -3.21 14.18 -3.08
N HIS A 28 -2.95 13.54 -4.22
CA HIS A 28 -3.44 13.98 -5.51
C HIS A 28 -4.87 13.49 -5.71
N GLN A 29 -5.81 14.40 -5.76
CA GLN A 29 -7.24 14.08 -5.72
C GLN A 29 -7.68 13.17 -6.86
N GLN A 30 -7.22 13.42 -8.08
CA GLN A 30 -7.60 12.62 -9.24
C GLN A 30 -7.07 11.19 -9.15
N TYR A 31 -5.83 11.01 -8.72
CA TYR A 31 -5.24 9.67 -8.57
C TYR A 31 -5.92 8.91 -7.44
N GLN A 32 -6.23 9.60 -6.34
CA GLN A 32 -6.98 9.02 -5.24
C GLN A 32 -8.34 8.48 -5.72
N LYS A 33 -9.06 9.25 -6.54
CA LYS A 33 -10.35 8.85 -7.10
C LYS A 33 -10.26 7.67 -8.06
N MET A 34 -9.10 7.44 -8.66
CA MET A 34 -8.88 6.27 -9.52
C MET A 34 -8.54 5.02 -8.70
N VAL A 35 -7.79 5.16 -7.63
CA VAL A 35 -7.29 4.03 -6.83
C VAL A 35 -8.33 3.52 -5.84
N VAL A 36 -8.96 4.41 -5.07
CA VAL A 36 -9.86 4.03 -3.96
C VAL A 36 -11.04 3.18 -4.42
N PRO A 37 -11.79 3.54 -5.48
CA PRO A 37 -12.90 2.71 -5.92
C PRO A 37 -12.48 1.30 -6.37
N GLN A 38 -11.30 1.16 -6.95
CA GLN A 38 -10.79 -0.15 -7.35
C GLN A 38 -10.44 -1.01 -6.13
N LEU A 39 -9.88 -0.42 -5.08
CA LEU A 39 -9.63 -1.12 -3.82
C LEU A 39 -10.93 -1.57 -3.17
N ILE A 40 -11.94 -0.71 -3.14
CA ILE A 40 -13.26 -1.05 -2.61
C ILE A 40 -13.88 -2.21 -3.41
N ASP A 41 -13.76 -2.16 -4.72
CA ASP A 41 -14.25 -3.23 -5.61
C ASP A 41 -13.54 -4.56 -5.36
N MET A 42 -12.31 -4.53 -4.87
CA MET A 42 -11.54 -5.70 -4.44
C MET A 42 -11.86 -6.13 -3.00
N THR A 43 -12.85 -5.53 -2.38
CA THR A 43 -13.29 -5.77 -1.00
C THR A 43 -12.32 -5.30 0.09
N TYR A 44 -11.42 -4.39 -0.24
CA TYR A 44 -10.60 -3.73 0.78
C TYR A 44 -11.41 -2.67 1.50
N LYS A 45 -11.24 -2.59 2.81
CA LYS A 45 -11.64 -1.43 3.60
C LYS A 45 -10.50 -0.42 3.57
N VAL A 46 -10.80 0.82 3.21
CA VAL A 46 -9.80 1.83 2.86
C VAL A 46 -9.80 2.96 3.89
N HIS A 47 -8.63 3.26 4.42
CA HIS A 47 -8.35 4.51 5.11
C HIS A 47 -7.52 5.42 4.22
N LEU A 48 -7.70 6.73 4.37
CA LEU A 48 -6.92 7.74 3.66
C LEU A 48 -5.87 8.32 4.62
N GLY A 49 -4.65 8.48 4.13
CA GLY A 49 -3.57 9.14 4.85
C GLY A 49 -3.15 10.38 4.08
N LEU A 50 -3.64 11.56 4.45
CA LEU A 50 -3.43 12.81 3.73
C LEU A 50 -2.37 13.71 4.36
N PHE A 51 -1.95 13.42 5.59
CA PHE A 51 -0.92 14.15 6.31
C PHE A 51 0.05 13.16 6.93
N GLU A 52 1.30 13.53 7.06
CA GLU A 52 2.34 12.66 7.61
C GLU A 52 2.00 12.17 9.03
N GLU A 53 1.58 13.09 9.91
CA GLU A 53 1.24 12.76 11.30
C GLU A 53 0.05 11.79 11.38
N ASP A 54 -0.93 11.96 10.52
CA ASP A 54 -2.09 11.09 10.43
C ASP A 54 -1.70 9.69 9.97
N VAL A 55 -0.81 9.59 8.98
CA VAL A 55 -0.30 8.31 8.48
C VAL A 55 0.48 7.57 9.57
N VAL A 56 1.35 8.27 10.28
CA VAL A 56 2.12 7.69 11.38
C VAL A 56 1.20 7.12 12.46
N LEU A 57 0.19 7.87 12.84
CA LEU A 57 -0.79 7.44 13.84
C LEU A 57 -1.59 6.22 13.36
N LYS A 58 -2.05 6.24 12.12
CA LYS A 58 -2.80 5.12 11.53
C LYS A 58 -1.96 3.85 11.45
N LEU A 59 -0.70 3.96 11.06
CA LEU A 59 0.21 2.82 11.01
C LEU A 59 0.45 2.21 12.39
N LYS A 60 0.43 3.01 13.44
CA LYS A 60 0.56 2.52 14.82
C LYS A 60 -0.73 1.90 15.35
N THR A 61 -1.88 2.38 14.88
CA THR A 61 -3.19 2.01 15.42
C THR A 61 -3.78 0.80 14.71
N TYR A 62 -3.58 0.70 13.39
CA TYR A 62 -4.20 -0.32 12.55
C TYR A 62 -3.14 -1.16 11.83
N SER A 63 -3.53 -2.39 11.51
CA SER A 63 -2.74 -3.27 10.65
C SER A 63 -3.31 -3.22 9.23
N TYR A 64 -2.49 -2.83 8.26
CA TYR A 64 -2.91 -2.72 6.86
C TYR A 64 -2.26 -3.82 6.03
N ASN A 65 -3.06 -4.44 5.15
CA ASN A 65 -2.54 -5.43 4.19
C ASN A 65 -1.84 -4.76 3.02
N VAL A 66 -2.36 -3.61 2.58
CA VAL A 66 -1.84 -2.85 1.44
C VAL A 66 -1.66 -1.40 1.86
N VAL A 67 -0.52 -0.82 1.49
CA VAL A 67 -0.26 0.62 1.65
C VAL A 67 0.10 1.17 0.29
N VAL A 68 -0.69 2.11 -0.22
CA VAL A 68 -0.45 2.78 -1.50
C VAL A 68 0.15 4.15 -1.23
N VAL A 69 1.31 4.42 -1.82
CA VAL A 69 2.05 5.66 -1.60
C VAL A 69 2.28 6.37 -2.93
N TYR A 70 1.90 7.64 -2.99
CA TYR A 70 2.22 8.48 -4.14
C TYR A 70 3.63 9.05 -3.97
N GLU A 71 4.48 8.91 -5.00
CA GLU A 71 5.89 9.28 -4.92
C GLU A 71 6.11 10.76 -4.59
N ASN A 72 5.21 11.64 -5.02
CA ASN A 72 5.28 13.07 -4.76
C ASN A 72 4.37 13.52 -3.62
N PHE A 73 4.12 12.65 -2.66
CA PHE A 73 3.29 12.98 -1.49
C PHE A 73 3.80 14.26 -0.82
N LYS A 74 2.91 15.26 -0.68
CA LYS A 74 3.24 16.59 -0.14
C LYS A 74 4.41 17.27 -0.87
N GLY A 75 4.49 17.10 -2.19
CA GLY A 75 5.53 17.71 -3.02
C GLY A 75 6.90 17.05 -2.90
N SER A 76 6.99 15.90 -2.24
CA SER A 76 8.25 15.17 -2.10
C SER A 76 8.67 14.50 -3.41
N LYS A 77 9.87 13.93 -3.40
CA LYS A 77 10.40 13.06 -4.45
C LYS A 77 10.50 11.64 -3.89
N PRO A 78 10.60 10.60 -4.74
CA PRO A 78 10.72 9.22 -4.24
C PRO A 78 11.86 9.04 -3.22
N GLN A 79 12.97 9.74 -3.41
CA GLN A 79 14.15 9.64 -2.55
C GLN A 79 13.95 10.23 -1.14
N ASN A 80 13.01 11.14 -0.98
CA ASN A 80 12.75 11.82 0.30
C ASN A 80 11.28 11.77 0.72
N ASN A 81 10.53 10.82 0.20
CA ASN A 81 9.12 10.65 0.52
C ASN A 81 8.96 10.32 2.02
N PRO A 82 8.20 11.12 2.78
CA PRO A 82 8.09 10.92 4.23
C PRO A 82 7.38 9.62 4.61
N ILE A 83 6.45 9.16 3.77
CA ILE A 83 5.71 7.92 4.04
C ILE A 83 6.60 6.71 3.84
N LEU A 84 7.38 6.67 2.77
CA LEU A 84 8.35 5.60 2.54
C LEU A 84 9.40 5.56 3.66
N ARG A 85 9.84 6.73 4.11
CA ARG A 85 10.79 6.83 5.22
C ARG A 85 10.21 6.24 6.51
N GLU A 86 8.95 6.52 6.80
CA GLU A 86 8.26 5.96 7.96
C GLU A 86 8.14 4.44 7.88
N LEU A 87 7.78 3.92 6.71
CA LEU A 87 7.64 2.47 6.50
C LEU A 87 8.97 1.72 6.70
N ILE A 88 10.08 2.32 6.28
CA ILE A 88 11.41 1.72 6.42
C ILE A 88 11.82 1.60 7.89
N LYS A 89 11.33 2.48 8.76
CA LYS A 89 11.64 2.44 10.20
C LYS A 89 11.04 1.26 10.93
N HIS A 90 10.01 0.63 10.37
CA HIS A 90 9.35 -0.50 11.00
C HIS A 90 10.27 -1.73 11.01
N PRO A 91 10.27 -2.55 12.08
CA PRO A 91 11.01 -3.81 12.10
C PRO A 91 10.63 -4.69 10.92
N GLY A 92 11.56 -5.51 10.44
CA GLY A 92 11.38 -6.32 9.25
C GLY A 92 10.11 -7.18 9.27
N ALA A 93 9.76 -7.74 10.44
CA ALA A 93 8.56 -8.54 10.59
C ALA A 93 7.28 -7.73 10.37
N GLU A 94 7.21 -6.52 10.95
CA GLU A 94 6.07 -5.62 10.76
C GLU A 94 6.01 -5.10 9.34
N ARG A 95 7.15 -4.75 8.76
CA ARG A 95 7.23 -4.25 7.38
C ARG A 95 6.71 -5.28 6.39
N ARG A 96 6.98 -6.57 6.61
CA ARG A 96 6.51 -7.65 5.74
C ARG A 96 5.01 -7.91 5.81
N GLN A 97 4.32 -7.37 6.82
CA GLN A 97 2.87 -7.46 6.92
C GLN A 97 2.15 -6.55 5.92
N HIS A 98 2.83 -5.52 5.41
CA HIS A 98 2.27 -4.57 4.47
C HIS A 98 2.79 -4.85 3.07
N PHE A 99 1.90 -4.93 2.11
CA PHE A 99 2.27 -4.88 0.70
C PHE A 99 2.26 -3.41 0.28
N VAL A 100 3.44 -2.85 -0.01
CA VAL A 100 3.60 -1.43 -0.32
C VAL A 100 3.67 -1.22 -1.83
N VAL A 101 2.78 -0.37 -2.33
CA VAL A 101 2.70 0.01 -3.75
C VAL A 101 3.11 1.47 -3.88
N LEU A 102 4.05 1.74 -4.76
CA LEU A 102 4.48 3.11 -5.09
C LEU A 102 3.87 3.52 -6.42
N LEU A 103 3.09 4.61 -6.41
CA LEU A 103 2.58 5.24 -7.63
C LEU A 103 3.62 6.21 -8.16
N SER A 104 4.06 6.01 -9.40
CA SER A 104 5.20 6.72 -9.97
C SER A 104 4.88 7.31 -11.34
N HIS A 105 5.45 8.48 -11.64
CA HIS A 105 5.42 9.07 -12.97
C HIS A 105 6.54 8.54 -13.87
N SER A 106 7.66 8.15 -13.27
CA SER A 106 8.91 7.86 -14.00
C SER A 106 9.16 6.37 -14.18
N PHE A 107 8.84 5.56 -13.18
CA PHE A 107 9.13 4.13 -13.20
C PHE A 107 8.01 3.35 -13.86
N ALA A 108 8.37 2.34 -14.63
CA ALA A 108 7.40 1.47 -15.28
C ALA A 108 6.66 0.60 -14.25
N THR A 109 5.42 0.29 -14.55
CA THR A 109 4.65 -0.67 -13.75
C THR A 109 5.38 -2.00 -13.69
N ASN A 110 5.49 -2.56 -12.47
CA ASN A 110 6.19 -3.81 -12.17
C ASN A 110 7.71 -3.77 -12.39
N ASP A 111 8.31 -2.57 -12.37
CA ASP A 111 9.77 -2.43 -12.40
C ASP A 111 10.36 -2.94 -11.08
N ALA A 112 10.86 -4.16 -11.10
CA ALA A 112 11.37 -4.85 -9.91
C ALA A 112 12.60 -4.16 -9.31
N MET A 113 13.50 -3.65 -10.14
CA MET A 113 14.70 -2.97 -9.65
C MET A 113 14.36 -1.66 -8.95
N SER A 114 13.45 -0.86 -9.53
CA SER A 114 13.00 0.39 -8.91
C SER A 114 12.25 0.11 -7.61
N ALA A 115 11.45 -0.95 -7.55
CA ALA A 115 10.78 -1.36 -6.32
C ALA A 115 11.80 -1.70 -5.23
N PHE A 116 12.82 -2.47 -5.57
CA PHE A 116 13.88 -2.84 -4.64
C PHE A 116 14.62 -1.61 -4.11
N VAL A 117 15.02 -0.70 -4.99
CA VAL A 117 15.75 0.52 -4.63
C VAL A 117 14.94 1.40 -3.66
N HIS A 118 13.63 1.47 -3.84
CA HIS A 118 12.76 2.29 -3.01
C HIS A 118 12.13 1.53 -1.84
N SER A 119 12.51 0.28 -1.64
CA SER A 119 12.02 -0.58 -0.55
C SER A 119 10.51 -0.73 -0.57
N VAL A 120 9.93 -0.82 -1.75
CA VAL A 120 8.51 -1.11 -1.95
C VAL A 120 8.34 -2.47 -2.63
N ASP A 121 7.13 -2.99 -2.61
CA ASP A 121 6.84 -4.32 -3.17
C ASP A 121 6.42 -4.27 -4.63
N GLN A 122 5.84 -3.15 -5.07
CA GLN A 122 5.35 -3.01 -6.43
C GLN A 122 5.38 -1.55 -6.86
N ILE A 123 5.73 -1.31 -8.12
CA ILE A 123 5.59 -0.01 -8.78
C ILE A 123 4.35 -0.06 -9.67
N VAL A 124 3.54 0.99 -9.62
CA VAL A 124 2.46 1.22 -10.57
C VAL A 124 2.65 2.60 -11.18
N ASN A 125 2.84 2.65 -12.50
CA ASN A 125 2.96 3.93 -13.19
C ASN A 125 1.60 4.62 -13.23
N ILE A 126 1.60 5.94 -13.10
CA ILE A 126 0.37 6.75 -13.12
C ILE A 126 -0.44 6.50 -14.40
N ALA A 127 0.22 6.25 -15.52
CA ALA A 127 -0.45 5.96 -16.78
C ALA A 127 -1.29 4.67 -16.74
N ASP A 128 -1.01 3.78 -15.81
CA ASP A 128 -1.69 2.48 -15.68
C ASP A 128 -2.73 2.44 -14.56
N LEU A 129 -3.07 3.58 -13.96
CA LEU A 129 -4.02 3.61 -12.83
C LEU A 129 -5.41 3.08 -13.18
N ALA A 130 -5.83 3.17 -14.44
CA ALA A 130 -7.10 2.57 -14.86
C ALA A 130 -7.11 1.04 -14.68
N ASN A 131 -5.94 0.42 -14.69
CA ASN A 131 -5.75 -1.02 -14.51
C ASN A 131 -5.15 -1.38 -13.16
N PHE A 132 -5.29 -0.52 -12.17
CA PHE A 132 -4.73 -0.71 -10.84
C PHE A 132 -5.19 -2.03 -10.20
N LYS A 133 -6.47 -2.35 -10.32
CA LYS A 133 -7.06 -3.56 -9.73
C LYS A 133 -6.38 -4.85 -10.20
N PRO A 134 -6.29 -5.16 -11.50
CA PRO A 134 -5.63 -6.41 -11.93
C PRO A 134 -4.13 -6.41 -11.63
N VAL A 135 -3.47 -5.26 -11.73
CA VAL A 135 -2.04 -5.15 -11.44
C VAL A 135 -1.77 -5.43 -9.96
N LEU A 136 -2.52 -4.82 -9.07
CA LEU A 136 -2.40 -5.05 -7.63
C LEU A 136 -2.72 -6.49 -7.27
N ARG A 137 -3.80 -7.03 -7.81
CA ARG A 137 -4.22 -8.41 -7.52
C ARG A 137 -3.11 -9.40 -7.83
N ARG A 138 -2.46 -9.27 -8.98
CA ARG A 138 -1.35 -10.13 -9.37
C ARG A 138 -0.15 -9.95 -8.44
N GLY A 139 0.19 -8.71 -8.11
CA GLY A 139 1.31 -8.40 -7.21
C GLY A 139 1.12 -8.99 -5.83
N VAL A 140 -0.06 -8.82 -5.25
CA VAL A 140 -0.39 -9.38 -3.93
C VAL A 140 -0.38 -10.90 -3.95
N ALA A 141 -0.92 -11.52 -5.00
CA ALA A 141 -0.92 -12.98 -5.12
C ALA A 141 0.50 -13.56 -5.17
N GLN A 142 1.39 -12.94 -5.95
CA GLN A 142 2.78 -13.35 -6.03
C GLN A 142 3.51 -13.18 -4.69
N TYR A 143 3.24 -12.10 -3.99
CA TYR A 143 3.82 -11.83 -2.68
C TYR A 143 3.37 -12.87 -1.64
N ARG A 144 2.08 -13.18 -1.61
CA ARG A 144 1.53 -14.20 -0.69
C ARG A 144 2.13 -15.57 -0.94
N GLU A 145 2.29 -15.95 -2.20
CA GLU A 145 2.91 -17.21 -2.58
C GLU A 145 4.36 -17.31 -2.09
N LEU A 146 5.15 -16.26 -2.34
CA LEU A 146 6.54 -16.19 -1.89
C LEU A 146 6.63 -16.24 -0.37
N TYR A 147 5.78 -15.48 0.33
CA TYR A 147 5.77 -15.41 1.78
C TYR A 147 5.35 -16.73 2.42
N SER A 148 4.39 -17.43 1.83
CA SER A 148 3.97 -18.75 2.27
C SER A 148 5.11 -19.74 2.17
N SER A 149 5.83 -19.78 1.06
CA SER A 149 7.00 -20.63 0.87
C SER A 149 8.09 -20.34 1.89
N PHE A 150 8.36 -19.07 2.18
CA PHE A 150 9.32 -18.65 3.18
C PHE A 150 8.93 -19.14 4.58
N ASN A 151 7.67 -19.00 4.96
CA ASN A 151 7.17 -19.46 6.25
C ASN A 151 7.24 -20.97 6.40
N GLU A 152 6.93 -21.73 5.37
CA GLU A 152 7.08 -23.19 5.36
C GLU A 152 8.54 -23.61 5.57
N THR A 153 9.47 -22.93 4.90
CA THR A 153 10.90 -23.19 5.06
C THR A 153 11.37 -22.90 6.49
N LEU A 154 10.92 -21.79 7.09
CA LEU A 154 11.23 -21.45 8.47
C LEU A 154 10.72 -22.49 9.45
N LYS A 155 9.48 -22.96 9.28
CA LYS A 155 8.89 -24.00 10.11
C LYS A 155 9.68 -25.31 10.01
N SER A 156 10.09 -25.67 8.80
CA SER A 156 10.90 -26.86 8.55
C SER A 156 12.26 -26.77 9.26
N VAL A 157 12.92 -25.62 9.22
CA VAL A 157 14.20 -25.40 9.90
C VAL A 157 14.05 -25.42 11.43
N GLN A 158 12.97 -24.84 11.94
CA GLN A 158 12.70 -24.80 13.39
C GLN A 158 12.30 -26.16 13.96
N ALA A 159 11.79 -27.06 13.13
CA ALA A 159 11.41 -28.42 13.55
C ALA A 159 12.61 -29.35 13.72
N ILE A 160 13.79 -28.96 13.24
CA ILE A 160 15.03 -29.71 13.39
C ILE A 160 15.72 -29.33 14.69
#